data_9d41f1456fb845b80519580cac253096
#
_entry.id   9d41f1456fb845b80519580cac253096
#
_cell.length_a   1.000
_cell.length_b   1.000
_cell.length_c   1.000
_cell.angle_alpha   90.00
_cell.angle_beta   90.00
_cell.angle_gamma   90.00
#
_symmetry.space_group_name_H-M   'P 1'
#
loop_
_entity.id
_entity.type
_entity.pdbx_description
1 polymer ?
#
loop_
_entity_poly.entity_id
_entity_poly.type
_entity_poly.pdbx_seq_one_letter_code
_entity_poly.pdbx_strand_id
1 'polypeptide(L)'
;DAEYLLSYLPTIHQETFTLGASYRHYNGRHVQSLILSHNYLNNRNLKYRNNDDSSEDNLTLRLRSTEQKTTLRFENQTRLGAWTLKEGAELNNSIYTNHSRQRLYGSHSGTLSIYETSLNIFGWGAFFSSNYTTADKRLALSAGIRMDGNTYNRKMRQLWKQFSPRLSASYKLSEQWTLSGSTGLYHQLPPYTALGYKDNEGQYLNKNLKYMQVFESSLGVDWHLQDRFMVSAEGFFKRYSRMPLSLQDNIPLACKGNDYGVTGNEALVPTASGRAYGLETMFRWQ
;
A
#
# COMPACT_ATOMS: atom_id res chain seq x y z
N ASP A 1 -18.77 22.37 20.73
CA ASP A 1 -17.97 21.71 19.68
C ASP A 1 -16.51 22.15 19.67
N ALA A 2 -16.14 23.41 19.97
CA ALA A 2 -14.75 23.86 20.08
C ALA A 2 -14.01 23.15 21.22
N GLU A 3 -14.65 22.95 22.35
CA GLU A 3 -14.10 22.24 23.51
C GLU A 3 -13.82 20.75 23.20
N TYR A 4 -14.72 20.12 22.43
CA TYR A 4 -14.50 18.76 21.91
C TYR A 4 -13.28 18.72 20.98
N LEU A 5 -13.16 19.65 20.03
CA LEU A 5 -12.03 19.73 19.11
C LEU A 5 -10.71 19.99 19.85
N LEU A 6 -10.70 20.89 20.84
CA LEU A 6 -9.54 21.16 21.69
C LEU A 6 -9.11 19.91 22.47
N SER A 7 -10.06 19.08 22.91
CA SER A 7 -9.75 17.85 23.62
C SER A 7 -9.37 16.68 22.71
N TYR A 8 -9.65 16.72 21.41
CA TYR A 8 -9.51 15.60 20.49
C TYR A 8 -8.34 15.73 19.50
N LEU A 9 -8.11 16.89 18.89
CA LEU A 9 -7.15 17.06 17.83
C LEU A 9 -5.70 17.22 18.35
N PRO A 10 -4.72 16.46 17.85
CA PRO A 10 -3.32 16.69 18.15
C PRO A 10 -2.73 17.81 17.29
N THR A 11 -1.61 18.37 17.74
CA THR A 11 -0.71 19.11 16.87
C THR A 11 0.04 18.11 16.00
N ILE A 12 -0.09 18.24 14.69
CA ILE A 12 0.54 17.36 13.70
C ILE A 12 1.64 18.12 12.97
N HIS A 13 2.84 17.54 12.95
CA HIS A 13 3.95 18.02 12.15
C HIS A 13 4.44 16.88 11.28
N GLN A 14 4.42 17.08 9.96
CA GLN A 14 4.84 16.09 9.00
C GLN A 14 5.84 16.70 8.00
N GLU A 15 6.95 16.02 7.83
CA GLU A 15 7.98 16.36 6.85
C GLU A 15 8.15 15.20 5.88
N THR A 16 8.11 15.49 4.60
CA THR A 16 8.33 14.48 3.57
C THR A 16 9.18 15.04 2.45
N PHE A 17 10.09 14.23 1.94
CA PHE A 17 10.78 14.55 0.70
C PHE A 17 11.01 13.28 -0.12
N THR A 18 11.12 13.46 -1.43
CA THR A 18 11.49 12.41 -2.37
C THR A 18 12.60 12.94 -3.26
N LEU A 19 13.69 12.17 -3.34
CA LEU A 19 14.79 12.41 -4.25
C LEU A 19 14.90 11.24 -5.21
N GLY A 20 15.09 11.51 -6.51
CA GLY A 20 15.22 10.46 -7.50
C GLY A 20 16.06 10.86 -8.72
N ALA A 21 16.69 9.85 -9.31
CA ALA A 21 17.40 9.96 -10.57
C ALA A 21 17.01 8.82 -11.50
N SER A 22 16.92 9.09 -12.79
CA SER A 22 16.66 8.05 -13.78
C SER A 22 17.58 8.23 -14.98
N TYR A 23 18.15 7.13 -15.44
CA TYR A 23 18.91 7.03 -16.68
C TYR A 23 18.15 6.15 -17.66
N ARG A 24 17.99 6.62 -18.90
CA ARG A 24 17.35 5.84 -19.98
C ARG A 24 18.29 5.72 -21.16
N HIS A 25 18.43 4.48 -21.63
CA HIS A 25 19.19 4.13 -22.81
C HIS A 25 18.25 3.59 -23.88
N TYR A 26 18.32 4.18 -25.08
CA TYR A 26 17.50 3.82 -26.23
C TYR A 26 18.37 3.05 -27.22
N ASN A 27 17.98 1.82 -27.52
CA ASN A 27 18.68 0.97 -28.47
C ASN A 27 17.67 0.28 -29.40
N GLY A 28 17.36 0.90 -30.52
CA GLY A 28 16.41 0.41 -31.50
C GLY A 28 15.03 0.14 -30.89
N ARG A 29 14.71 -1.15 -30.69
CA ARG A 29 13.40 -1.58 -30.13
C ARG A 29 13.38 -1.59 -28.61
N HIS A 30 14.52 -1.39 -27.97
CA HIS A 30 14.68 -1.51 -26.53
C HIS A 30 14.78 -0.12 -25.88
N VAL A 31 14.13 0.04 -24.73
CA VAL A 31 14.29 1.17 -23.82
C VAL A 31 14.66 0.62 -22.47
N GLN A 32 15.91 0.79 -22.07
CA GLN A 32 16.42 0.37 -20.77
C GLN A 32 16.38 1.55 -19.81
N SER A 33 15.92 1.33 -18.60
CA SER A 33 15.82 2.36 -17.57
C SER A 33 16.43 1.87 -16.27
N LEU A 34 17.30 2.68 -15.70
CA LEU A 34 17.81 2.50 -14.33
C LEU A 34 17.29 3.65 -13.49
N ILE A 35 16.62 3.35 -12.40
CA ILE A 35 15.94 4.32 -11.56
C ILE A 35 16.42 4.13 -10.13
N LEU A 36 16.91 5.21 -9.52
CA LEU A 36 17.24 5.28 -8.09
C LEU A 36 16.31 6.31 -7.46
N SER A 37 15.67 5.94 -6.35
CA SER A 37 14.84 6.86 -5.57
C SER A 37 15.05 6.67 -4.07
N HIS A 38 14.89 7.76 -3.34
CA HIS A 38 14.87 7.76 -1.87
C HIS A 38 13.68 8.59 -1.41
N ASN A 39 12.85 7.99 -0.55
CA ASN A 39 11.71 8.64 0.10
C ASN A 39 11.99 8.72 1.61
N TYR A 40 11.66 9.84 2.19
CA TYR A 40 11.72 10.10 3.62
C TYR A 40 10.41 10.69 4.09
N LEU A 41 9.89 10.16 5.19
CA LEU A 41 8.72 10.67 5.90
C LEU A 41 9.05 10.74 7.40
N ASN A 42 8.81 11.89 8.01
CA ASN A 42 8.89 12.09 9.45
C ASN A 42 7.52 12.59 9.93
N ASN A 43 6.96 11.88 10.91
CA ASN A 43 5.65 12.15 11.46
C ASN A 43 5.77 12.42 12.96
N ARG A 44 5.19 13.51 13.43
CA ARG A 44 5.16 13.90 14.85
C ARG A 44 3.76 14.34 15.21
N ASN A 45 3.12 13.61 16.11
CA ASN A 45 1.84 14.00 16.68
C ASN A 45 2.01 14.28 18.16
N LEU A 46 1.51 15.41 18.62
CA LEU A 46 1.61 15.82 20.02
C LEU A 46 0.24 16.27 20.52
N LYS A 47 -0.16 15.75 21.66
CA LYS A 47 -1.41 16.15 22.29
C LYS A 47 -1.30 16.17 23.80
N TYR A 48 -1.77 17.25 24.37
CA TYR A 48 -2.00 17.41 25.79
C TYR A 48 -3.49 17.52 26.08
N ARG A 49 -3.93 17.13 27.27
CA ARG A 49 -5.30 17.29 27.75
C ARG A 49 -5.66 18.78 27.72
N ASN A 50 -6.78 19.13 27.06
CA ASN A 50 -7.25 20.49 26.88
C ASN A 50 -6.21 21.46 26.27
N ASN A 51 -5.22 20.92 25.54
CA ASN A 51 -4.07 21.65 25.03
C ASN A 51 -3.21 22.34 26.11
N ASP A 52 -3.28 21.87 27.35
CA ASP A 52 -2.47 22.37 28.46
C ASP A 52 -1.12 21.61 28.50
N ASP A 53 -0.08 22.25 28.01
CA ASP A 53 1.29 21.74 27.96
C ASP A 53 2.15 22.14 29.18
N SER A 54 1.54 22.72 30.20
CA SER A 54 2.24 23.15 31.42
C SER A 54 2.83 22.00 32.23
N SER A 55 2.35 20.78 32.04
CA SER A 55 2.83 19.55 32.71
C SER A 55 2.85 18.36 31.75
N GLU A 56 3.88 17.53 31.86
CA GLU A 56 3.95 16.22 31.19
C GLU A 56 2.83 15.24 31.66
N ASP A 57 2.22 15.46 32.81
CA ASP A 57 1.06 14.68 33.28
C ASP A 57 -0.16 14.88 32.39
N ASN A 58 -0.24 16.00 31.71
CA ASN A 58 -1.28 16.30 30.73
C ASN A 58 -1.03 15.64 29.36
N LEU A 59 0.17 15.07 29.14
CA LEU A 59 0.49 14.42 27.88
C LEU A 59 -0.41 13.21 27.63
N THR A 60 -1.18 13.25 26.54
CA THR A 60 -2.07 12.14 26.12
C THR A 60 -1.53 11.39 24.94
N LEU A 61 -0.81 12.06 24.02
CA LEU A 61 -0.16 11.44 22.87
C LEU A 61 1.15 12.18 22.55
N ARG A 62 2.21 11.41 22.43
CA ARG A 62 3.48 11.84 21.78
C ARG A 62 3.88 10.73 20.83
N LEU A 63 3.77 10.97 19.53
CA LEU A 63 4.19 10.07 18.48
C LEU A 63 5.33 10.71 17.68
N ARG A 64 6.40 9.96 17.47
CA ARG A 64 7.47 10.30 16.53
C ARG A 64 7.82 9.06 15.73
N SER A 65 7.60 9.11 14.42
CA SER A 65 7.96 8.01 13.52
C SER A 65 8.68 8.53 12.29
N THR A 66 9.63 7.72 11.79
CA THR A 66 10.28 7.96 10.52
C THR A 66 10.14 6.74 9.61
N GLU A 67 9.88 6.99 8.35
CA GLU A 67 9.90 5.98 7.30
C GLU A 67 10.85 6.42 6.21
N GLN A 68 11.78 5.55 5.83
CA GLN A 68 12.72 5.78 4.76
C GLN A 68 12.68 4.59 3.81
N LYS A 69 12.68 4.85 2.51
CA LYS A 69 12.76 3.80 1.50
C LYS A 69 13.67 4.22 0.37
N THR A 70 14.76 3.48 0.20
CA THR A 70 15.65 3.60 -0.96
C THR A 70 15.33 2.49 -1.93
N THR A 71 15.13 2.80 -3.21
CA THR A 71 14.77 1.84 -4.25
C THR A 71 15.70 2.00 -5.44
N LEU A 72 16.28 0.88 -5.89
CA LEU A 72 16.99 0.74 -7.16
C LEU A 72 16.16 -0.18 -8.05
N ARG A 73 15.77 0.30 -9.22
CA ARG A 73 14.93 -0.42 -10.19
C ARG A 73 15.55 -0.40 -11.56
N PHE A 74 15.63 -1.56 -12.17
CA PHE A 74 15.96 -1.74 -13.58
C PHE A 74 14.73 -2.20 -14.35
N GLU A 75 14.49 -1.63 -15.51
CA GLU A 75 13.45 -2.06 -16.46
C GLU A 75 14.02 -2.08 -17.88
N ASN A 76 13.61 -3.08 -18.63
CA ASN A 76 13.77 -3.09 -20.08
C ASN A 76 12.38 -3.21 -20.73
N GLN A 77 12.12 -2.33 -21.69
CA GLN A 77 10.93 -2.38 -22.53
C GLN A 77 11.33 -2.66 -23.97
N THR A 78 10.70 -3.68 -24.55
CA THR A 78 10.95 -4.11 -25.93
C THR A 78 9.67 -3.97 -26.76
N ARG A 79 9.74 -3.32 -27.91
CA ARG A 79 8.62 -3.20 -28.85
C ARG A 79 8.81 -4.14 -30.03
N LEU A 80 7.83 -5.06 -30.23
CA LEU A 80 7.82 -6.08 -31.25
C LEU A 80 6.50 -6.03 -32.04
N GLY A 81 6.40 -5.10 -32.98
CA GLY A 81 5.17 -4.89 -33.75
C GLY A 81 4.01 -4.51 -32.84
N ALA A 82 2.99 -5.37 -32.77
CA ALA A 82 1.80 -5.19 -31.93
C ALA A 82 2.06 -5.44 -30.43
N TRP A 83 3.21 -5.99 -30.07
CA TRP A 83 3.58 -6.36 -28.71
C TRP A 83 4.51 -5.33 -28.07
N THR A 84 4.28 -5.05 -26.80
CA THR A 84 5.22 -4.33 -25.93
C THR A 84 5.48 -5.21 -24.72
N LEU A 85 6.69 -5.71 -24.60
CA LEU A 85 7.17 -6.49 -23.47
C LEU A 85 7.90 -5.59 -22.48
N LYS A 86 7.70 -5.80 -21.20
CA LYS A 86 8.42 -5.09 -20.15
C LYS A 86 8.82 -6.07 -19.06
N GLU A 87 10.10 -6.13 -18.77
CA GLU A 87 10.67 -6.91 -17.68
C GLU A 87 11.56 -6.05 -16.79
N GLY A 88 11.70 -6.45 -15.54
CA GLY A 88 12.58 -5.73 -14.64
C GLY A 88 12.72 -6.37 -13.27
N ALA A 89 13.64 -5.77 -12.52
CA ALA A 89 13.93 -6.14 -11.15
C ALA A 89 14.04 -4.88 -10.28
N GLU A 90 13.75 -5.06 -9.00
CA GLU A 90 13.77 -4.01 -8.00
C GLU A 90 14.45 -4.51 -6.73
N LEU A 91 15.32 -3.68 -6.17
CA LEU A 91 15.89 -3.83 -4.85
C LEU A 91 15.46 -2.62 -4.01
N ASN A 92 15.07 -2.85 -2.78
CA ASN A 92 14.72 -1.75 -1.89
C ASN A 92 15.20 -2.01 -0.46
N ASN A 93 15.50 -0.93 0.25
CA ASN A 93 15.77 -0.95 1.67
C ASN A 93 14.81 -0.02 2.38
N SER A 94 14.06 -0.55 3.33
CA SER A 94 13.07 0.19 4.11
C SER A 94 13.51 0.24 5.57
N ILE A 95 13.62 1.45 6.11
CA ILE A 95 13.95 1.70 7.51
C ILE A 95 12.75 2.40 8.14
N TYR A 96 12.27 1.84 9.24
CA TYR A 96 11.18 2.41 10.03
C TYR A 96 11.61 2.53 11.47
N THR A 97 11.37 3.70 12.06
CA THR A 97 11.53 3.92 13.51
C THR A 97 10.25 4.49 14.08
N ASN A 98 9.92 4.11 15.31
CA ASN A 98 8.80 4.70 16.03
C ASN A 98 9.14 4.80 17.52
N HIS A 99 8.81 5.95 18.10
CA HIS A 99 8.85 6.23 19.52
C HIS A 99 7.53 6.90 19.88
N SER A 100 6.64 6.18 20.53
CA SER A 100 5.29 6.68 20.84
C SER A 100 4.95 6.41 22.28
N ARG A 101 4.29 7.40 22.90
CA ARG A 101 3.68 7.33 24.23
C ARG A 101 2.25 7.79 24.10
N GLN A 102 1.28 6.98 24.53
CA GLN A 102 -0.13 7.28 24.45
C GLN A 102 -0.85 6.84 25.73
N ARG A 103 -1.67 7.72 26.29
CA ARG A 103 -2.61 7.33 27.36
C ARG A 103 -3.84 6.70 26.73
N LEU A 104 -4.15 5.47 27.16
CA LEU A 104 -5.34 4.76 26.73
C LEU A 104 -6.53 5.17 27.60
N TYR A 105 -7.66 5.46 26.95
CA TYR A 105 -8.94 5.76 27.57
C TYR A 105 -9.91 4.59 27.36
N GLY A 106 -10.93 4.48 28.19
CA GLY A 106 -11.87 3.34 28.19
C GLY A 106 -11.57 2.33 29.30
N SER A 107 -11.69 1.04 29.02
CA SER A 107 -11.46 -0.03 30.01
C SER A 107 -10.04 -0.07 30.57
N HIS A 108 -9.07 0.58 29.91
CA HIS A 108 -7.68 0.75 30.33
C HIS A 108 -7.33 2.21 30.65
N SER A 109 -8.30 2.95 31.16
CA SER A 109 -8.16 4.38 31.46
C SER A 109 -6.96 4.67 32.35
N GLY A 110 -6.13 5.62 31.90
CA GLY A 110 -4.92 6.05 32.61
C GLY A 110 -3.67 5.21 32.34
N THR A 111 -3.77 4.09 31.62
CA THR A 111 -2.60 3.28 31.27
C THR A 111 -1.78 3.97 30.20
N LEU A 112 -0.47 4.12 30.43
CA LEU A 112 0.49 4.64 29.46
C LEU A 112 0.95 3.48 28.56
N SER A 113 0.58 3.53 27.27
CA SER A 113 1.12 2.66 26.25
C SER A 113 2.39 3.27 25.67
N ILE A 114 3.48 2.51 25.69
CA ILE A 114 4.76 2.90 25.09
C ILE A 114 5.03 1.94 23.95
N TYR A 115 5.33 2.48 22.76
CA TYR A 115 5.72 1.70 21.60
C TYR A 115 7.01 2.23 21.02
N GLU A 116 8.06 1.42 21.10
CA GLU A 116 9.39 1.75 20.58
C GLU A 116 9.88 0.64 19.67
N THR A 117 10.26 1.00 18.45
CA THR A 117 10.77 0.03 17.48
C THR A 117 11.69 0.66 16.45
N SER A 118 12.57 -0.18 15.91
CA SER A 118 13.38 0.12 14.74
C SER A 118 13.41 -1.10 13.84
N LEU A 119 12.96 -0.97 12.60
CA LEU A 119 12.95 -2.01 11.58
C LEU A 119 13.88 -1.63 10.44
N ASN A 120 14.62 -2.62 9.94
CA ASN A 120 15.34 -2.53 8.67
C ASN A 120 14.98 -3.75 7.84
N ILE A 121 14.31 -3.54 6.71
CA ILE A 121 13.83 -4.60 5.81
C ILE A 121 14.40 -4.36 4.43
N PHE A 122 15.24 -5.29 3.97
CA PHE A 122 15.70 -5.33 2.59
C PHE A 122 14.74 -6.16 1.75
N GLY A 123 14.29 -5.59 0.63
CA GLY A 123 13.32 -6.20 -0.28
C GLY A 123 13.88 -6.33 -1.70
N TRP A 124 13.34 -7.29 -2.43
CA TRP A 124 13.63 -7.52 -3.84
C TRP A 124 12.37 -7.96 -4.57
N GLY A 125 12.30 -7.67 -5.84
CA GLY A 125 11.18 -8.07 -6.68
C GLY A 125 11.60 -8.23 -8.13
N ALA A 126 10.84 -9.03 -8.87
CA ALA A 126 10.97 -9.17 -10.31
C ALA A 126 9.58 -9.13 -10.95
N PHE A 127 9.51 -8.60 -12.15
CA PHE A 127 8.26 -8.52 -12.88
C PHE A 127 8.46 -8.70 -14.38
N PHE A 128 7.41 -9.18 -15.01
CA PHE A 128 7.28 -9.27 -16.45
C PHE A 128 5.86 -8.85 -16.83
N SER A 129 5.72 -8.12 -17.91
CA SER A 129 4.42 -7.83 -18.50
C SER A 129 4.49 -7.80 -20.02
N SER A 130 3.40 -8.20 -20.65
CA SER A 130 3.20 -8.21 -22.07
C SER A 130 1.92 -7.47 -22.40
N ASN A 131 2.02 -6.49 -23.28
CA ASN A 131 0.89 -5.73 -23.78
C ASN A 131 0.77 -5.96 -25.28
N TYR A 132 -0.41 -6.29 -25.73
CA TYR A 132 -0.76 -6.51 -27.12
C TYR A 132 -1.84 -5.52 -27.55
N THR A 133 -1.67 -4.89 -28.70
CA THR A 133 -2.68 -4.01 -29.26
C THR A 133 -2.83 -4.35 -30.74
N THR A 134 -4.04 -4.62 -31.20
CA THR A 134 -4.34 -4.90 -32.61
C THR A 134 -4.05 -3.70 -33.49
N ALA A 135 -3.77 -3.93 -34.78
CA ALA A 135 -3.44 -2.86 -35.73
C ALA A 135 -4.60 -1.82 -35.88
N ASP A 136 -5.84 -2.25 -35.80
CA ASP A 136 -7.04 -1.42 -35.78
C ASP A 136 -7.30 -0.73 -34.43
N LYS A 137 -6.45 -1.01 -33.42
CA LYS A 137 -6.54 -0.49 -32.04
C LYS A 137 -7.87 -0.82 -31.34
N ARG A 138 -8.62 -1.81 -31.83
CA ARG A 138 -9.87 -2.23 -31.20
C ARG A 138 -9.68 -3.11 -29.98
N LEU A 139 -8.66 -3.99 -30.00
CA LEU A 139 -8.36 -4.88 -28.89
C LEU A 139 -7.03 -4.52 -28.26
N ALA A 140 -7.02 -4.27 -26.95
CA ALA A 140 -5.83 -4.17 -26.12
C ALA A 140 -5.87 -5.24 -25.03
N LEU A 141 -4.81 -6.03 -24.93
CA LEU A 141 -4.63 -7.06 -23.90
C LEU A 141 -3.37 -6.74 -23.09
N SER A 142 -3.42 -6.97 -21.81
CA SER A 142 -2.26 -6.89 -20.92
C SER A 142 -2.23 -8.10 -20.01
N ALA A 143 -1.08 -8.77 -19.94
CA ALA A 143 -0.82 -9.84 -19.01
C ALA A 143 0.51 -9.54 -18.28
N GLY A 144 0.54 -9.76 -16.96
CA GLY A 144 1.72 -9.50 -16.17
C GLY A 144 1.84 -10.43 -14.97
N ILE A 145 3.07 -10.59 -14.52
CA ILE A 145 3.40 -11.29 -13.29
C ILE A 145 4.38 -10.45 -12.50
N ARG A 146 4.25 -10.47 -11.18
CA ARG A 146 5.21 -9.89 -10.24
C ARG A 146 5.44 -10.87 -9.10
N MET A 147 6.66 -10.91 -8.62
CA MET A 147 7.04 -11.65 -7.43
C MET A 147 7.90 -10.77 -6.55
N ASP A 148 7.60 -10.76 -5.25
CA ASP A 148 8.30 -9.95 -4.25
C ASP A 148 8.83 -10.83 -3.12
N GLY A 149 9.92 -10.38 -2.51
CA GLY A 149 10.48 -11.00 -1.33
C GLY A 149 11.15 -9.96 -0.43
N ASN A 150 11.37 -10.32 0.84
CA ASN A 150 12.11 -9.47 1.78
C ASN A 150 12.75 -10.27 2.92
N THR A 151 13.57 -9.58 3.72
CA THR A 151 14.34 -10.18 4.82
C THR A 151 13.55 -10.34 6.12
N TYR A 152 12.30 -9.89 6.22
CA TYR A 152 11.55 -9.87 7.48
C TYR A 152 11.42 -11.25 8.12
N ASN A 153 11.00 -12.27 7.33
CA ASN A 153 10.92 -13.65 7.80
C ASN A 153 11.14 -14.68 6.67
N ARG A 154 11.24 -15.97 7.05
CA ARG A 154 11.49 -17.06 6.08
C ARG A 154 10.40 -17.19 5.00
N LYS A 155 9.12 -16.91 5.35
CA LYS A 155 8.00 -17.03 4.40
C LYS A 155 7.97 -15.88 3.41
N MET A 156 8.29 -14.66 3.88
CA MET A 156 8.34 -13.47 3.03
C MET A 156 9.58 -13.43 2.13
N ARG A 157 10.63 -14.21 2.45
CA ARG A 157 11.84 -14.34 1.61
C ARG A 157 11.59 -15.10 0.32
N GLN A 158 10.59 -15.98 0.28
CA GLN A 158 10.32 -16.89 -0.85
C GLN A 158 9.46 -16.19 -1.91
N LEU A 159 10.06 -15.79 -3.04
CA LEU A 159 9.41 -15.04 -4.14
C LEU A 159 8.11 -15.67 -4.64
N TRP A 160 8.08 -17.00 -4.81
CA TRP A 160 6.88 -17.70 -5.33
C TRP A 160 5.66 -17.66 -4.42
N LYS A 161 5.83 -17.33 -3.13
CA LYS A 161 4.71 -17.14 -2.19
C LYS A 161 3.98 -15.82 -2.39
N GLN A 162 4.61 -14.88 -3.08
CA GLN A 162 4.07 -13.58 -3.46
C GLN A 162 3.89 -13.47 -4.99
N PHE A 163 3.58 -14.61 -5.65
CA PHE A 163 3.25 -14.63 -7.07
C PHE A 163 1.97 -13.86 -7.34
N SER A 164 2.06 -12.82 -8.16
CA SER A 164 1.04 -11.80 -8.40
C SER A 164 0.72 -11.70 -9.89
N PRO A 165 -0.09 -12.63 -10.45
CA PRO A 165 -0.54 -12.55 -11.84
C PRO A 165 -1.61 -11.49 -12.00
N ARG A 166 -1.61 -10.85 -13.19
CA ARG A 166 -2.58 -9.80 -13.56
C ARG A 166 -2.93 -9.98 -15.02
N LEU A 167 -4.21 -9.77 -15.35
CA LEU A 167 -4.73 -9.80 -16.70
C LEU A 167 -5.70 -8.65 -16.89
N SER A 168 -5.64 -7.95 -18.00
CA SER A 168 -6.66 -6.99 -18.40
C SER A 168 -6.89 -7.02 -19.90
N ALA A 169 -8.10 -6.68 -20.29
CA ALA A 169 -8.52 -6.58 -21.67
C ALA A 169 -9.41 -5.35 -21.85
N SER A 170 -9.27 -4.69 -22.99
CA SER A 170 -10.16 -3.61 -23.42
C SER A 170 -10.51 -3.84 -24.89
N TYR A 171 -11.80 -3.77 -25.22
CA TYR A 171 -12.32 -3.99 -26.57
C TYR A 171 -13.28 -2.88 -26.97
N LYS A 172 -12.96 -2.19 -28.06
CA LYS A 172 -13.84 -1.22 -28.71
C LYS A 172 -14.90 -1.94 -29.53
N LEU A 173 -16.12 -2.03 -29.00
CA LEU A 173 -17.28 -2.60 -29.68
C LEU A 173 -17.67 -1.74 -30.89
N SER A 174 -17.63 -0.42 -30.73
CA SER A 174 -17.85 0.60 -31.77
C SER A 174 -17.04 1.85 -31.46
N GLU A 175 -17.16 2.90 -32.26
CA GLU A 175 -16.54 4.21 -31.96
C GLU A 175 -17.08 4.82 -30.66
N GLN A 176 -18.27 4.40 -30.23
CA GLN A 176 -18.93 4.93 -29.04
C GLN A 176 -18.79 4.02 -27.81
N TRP A 177 -18.60 2.72 -27.99
CA TRP A 177 -18.66 1.75 -26.89
C TRP A 177 -17.32 1.03 -26.70
N THR A 178 -16.82 1.07 -25.49
CA THR A 178 -15.65 0.30 -25.07
C THR A 178 -16.01 -0.58 -23.88
N LEU A 179 -15.69 -1.87 -23.98
CA LEU A 179 -15.78 -2.83 -22.88
C LEU A 179 -14.39 -3.05 -22.32
N SER A 180 -14.24 -3.02 -21.00
CA SER A 180 -12.97 -3.28 -20.30
C SER A 180 -13.16 -4.24 -19.14
N GLY A 181 -12.13 -5.01 -18.84
CA GLY A 181 -12.14 -5.89 -17.68
C GLY A 181 -10.73 -6.17 -17.20
N SER A 182 -10.60 -6.40 -15.91
CA SER A 182 -9.35 -6.74 -15.28
C SER A 182 -9.53 -7.78 -14.18
N THR A 183 -8.49 -8.58 -13.96
CA THR A 183 -8.41 -9.47 -12.81
C THR A 183 -6.95 -9.62 -12.38
N GLY A 184 -6.72 -9.80 -11.09
CA GLY A 184 -5.36 -9.96 -10.58
C GLY A 184 -5.29 -10.36 -9.12
N LEU A 185 -4.10 -10.85 -8.78
CA LEU A 185 -3.72 -11.16 -7.42
C LEU A 185 -2.60 -10.20 -7.01
N TYR A 186 -2.79 -9.55 -5.86
CA TYR A 186 -1.89 -8.52 -5.36
C TYR A 186 -1.39 -8.88 -3.98
N HIS A 187 -0.12 -8.57 -3.71
CA HIS A 187 0.48 -8.76 -2.40
C HIS A 187 1.01 -7.43 -1.88
N GLN A 188 0.75 -7.15 -0.60
CA GLN A 188 1.22 -5.96 0.09
C GLN A 188 1.84 -6.33 1.43
N LEU A 189 2.94 -5.66 1.78
CA LEU A 189 3.56 -5.80 3.09
C LEU A 189 2.58 -5.26 4.17
N PRO A 190 2.42 -5.93 5.32
CA PRO A 190 1.70 -5.36 6.45
C PRO A 190 2.32 -4.04 6.92
N PRO A 191 1.56 -3.19 7.62
CA PRO A 191 2.10 -1.93 8.17
C PRO A 191 3.35 -2.16 9.02
N TYR A 192 4.30 -1.23 8.95
CA TYR A 192 5.54 -1.33 9.72
C TYR A 192 5.30 -1.32 11.23
N THR A 193 4.26 -0.64 11.70
CA THR A 193 3.81 -0.69 13.10
C THR A 193 3.53 -2.12 13.55
N ALA A 194 2.80 -2.89 12.73
CA ALA A 194 2.50 -4.28 13.02
C ALA A 194 3.76 -5.17 12.95
N LEU A 195 4.62 -4.96 11.95
CA LEU A 195 5.87 -5.72 11.80
C LEU A 195 6.87 -5.41 12.90
N GLY A 196 6.86 -4.20 13.41
CA GLY A 196 7.78 -3.70 14.43
C GLY A 196 7.38 -4.02 15.86
N TYR A 197 6.21 -4.59 16.10
CA TYR A 197 5.75 -4.85 17.46
C TYR A 197 6.63 -5.86 18.19
N LYS A 198 7.08 -5.47 19.40
CA LYS A 198 7.97 -6.25 20.25
C LYS A 198 7.30 -6.54 21.60
N ASP A 199 7.71 -7.63 22.22
CA ASP A 199 7.40 -7.93 23.62
C ASP A 199 8.28 -7.12 24.59
N ASN A 200 8.08 -7.35 25.87
CA ASN A 200 8.86 -6.72 26.94
C ASN A 200 10.34 -7.14 26.95
N GLU A 201 10.69 -8.24 26.27
CA GLU A 201 12.06 -8.73 26.10
C GLU A 201 12.73 -8.17 24.84
N GLY A 202 12.02 -7.34 24.07
CA GLY A 202 12.49 -6.71 22.84
C GLY A 202 12.45 -7.60 21.61
N GLN A 203 11.76 -8.76 21.65
CA GLN A 203 11.61 -9.68 20.52
C GLN A 203 10.41 -9.30 19.67
N TYR A 204 10.53 -9.39 18.35
CA TYR A 204 9.42 -9.14 17.44
C TYR A 204 8.38 -10.24 17.52
N LEU A 205 7.19 -9.95 18.04
CA LEU A 205 6.10 -10.91 18.19
C LEU A 205 5.44 -11.31 16.88
N ASN A 206 5.35 -10.40 15.92
CA ASN A 206 4.60 -10.58 14.69
C ASN A 206 5.40 -11.23 13.54
N LYS A 207 6.45 -11.99 13.87
CA LYS A 207 7.31 -12.68 12.87
C LYS A 207 6.57 -13.71 12.00
N ASN A 208 5.36 -14.13 12.37
CA ASN A 208 4.53 -15.04 11.60
C ASN A 208 3.64 -14.35 10.56
N LEU A 209 3.59 -13.02 10.54
CA LEU A 209 2.85 -12.28 9.53
C LEU A 209 3.33 -12.64 8.12
N LYS A 210 2.42 -12.53 7.16
CA LYS A 210 2.64 -12.79 5.74
C LYS A 210 2.34 -11.51 4.97
N TYR A 211 2.75 -11.45 3.70
CA TYR A 211 2.15 -10.47 2.81
C TYR A 211 0.63 -10.59 2.82
N MET A 212 -0.05 -9.49 3.01
CA MET A 212 -1.49 -9.37 2.80
C MET A 212 -1.78 -9.66 1.34
N GLN A 213 -2.91 -10.28 1.04
CA GLN A 213 -3.27 -10.69 -0.31
C GLN A 213 -4.64 -10.17 -0.68
N VAL A 214 -4.76 -9.63 -1.90
CA VAL A 214 -6.01 -9.15 -2.47
C VAL A 214 -6.18 -9.77 -3.85
N PHE A 215 -7.28 -10.49 -4.04
CA PHE A 215 -7.79 -10.82 -5.37
C PHE A 215 -8.75 -9.72 -5.77
N GLU A 216 -8.58 -9.17 -6.96
CA GLU A 216 -9.41 -8.11 -7.51
C GLU A 216 -9.87 -8.50 -8.92
N SER A 217 -11.12 -8.19 -9.23
CA SER A 217 -11.68 -8.33 -10.57
C SER A 217 -12.66 -7.19 -10.84
N SER A 218 -12.61 -6.63 -12.04
CA SER A 218 -13.55 -5.59 -12.49
C SER A 218 -14.00 -5.83 -13.93
N LEU A 219 -15.18 -5.29 -14.23
CA LEU A 219 -15.76 -5.25 -15.56
C LEU A 219 -16.43 -3.89 -15.75
N GLY A 220 -16.05 -3.19 -16.80
CA GLY A 220 -16.53 -1.84 -17.09
C GLY A 220 -16.98 -1.66 -18.52
N VAL A 221 -17.84 -0.68 -18.71
CA VAL A 221 -18.29 -0.21 -20.02
C VAL A 221 -18.22 1.31 -20.07
N ASP A 222 -17.63 1.83 -21.12
CA ASP A 222 -17.58 3.25 -21.44
C ASP A 222 -18.42 3.55 -22.66
N TRP A 223 -19.28 4.56 -22.55
CA TRP A 223 -20.05 5.09 -23.65
C TRP A 223 -19.66 6.54 -23.95
N HIS A 224 -19.17 6.79 -25.15
CA HIS A 224 -18.80 8.10 -25.66
C HIS A 224 -19.85 8.59 -26.66
N LEU A 225 -20.55 9.66 -26.34
CA LEU A 225 -21.46 10.33 -27.28
C LEU A 225 -20.83 11.61 -27.75
N GLN A 226 -20.22 11.56 -28.96
CA GLN A 226 -19.38 12.63 -29.48
C GLN A 226 -18.22 12.95 -28.54
N ASP A 227 -17.35 13.89 -28.87
CA ASP A 227 -16.17 14.24 -28.07
C ASP A 227 -16.49 14.98 -26.75
N ARG A 228 -17.77 15.24 -26.49
CA ARG A 228 -18.21 16.10 -25.37
C ARG A 228 -18.84 15.34 -24.19
N PHE A 229 -19.26 14.10 -24.40
CA PHE A 229 -20.06 13.40 -23.44
C PHE A 229 -19.57 11.96 -23.25
N MET A 230 -19.31 11.59 -22.00
CA MET A 230 -18.90 10.24 -21.64
C MET A 230 -19.66 9.76 -20.41
N VAL A 231 -20.15 8.54 -20.47
CA VAL A 231 -20.68 7.80 -19.32
C VAL A 231 -19.86 6.53 -19.16
N SER A 232 -19.40 6.26 -17.95
CA SER A 232 -18.79 4.97 -17.62
C SER A 232 -19.53 4.29 -16.47
N ALA A 233 -19.54 2.97 -16.49
CA ALA A 233 -20.00 2.14 -15.39
C ALA A 233 -19.03 0.97 -15.21
N GLU A 234 -18.55 0.75 -13.98
CA GLU A 234 -17.66 -0.36 -13.64
C GLU A 234 -18.17 -1.09 -12.39
N GLY A 235 -18.34 -2.41 -12.50
CA GLY A 235 -18.55 -3.28 -11.36
C GLY A 235 -17.21 -3.87 -10.90
N PHE A 236 -16.97 -3.91 -9.59
CA PHE A 236 -15.76 -4.50 -9.04
C PHE A 236 -16.05 -5.46 -7.89
N PHE A 237 -15.15 -6.42 -7.73
CA PHE A 237 -15.11 -7.35 -6.60
C PHE A 237 -13.67 -7.47 -6.09
N LYS A 238 -13.50 -7.35 -4.75
CA LYS A 238 -12.22 -7.53 -4.05
C LYS A 238 -12.38 -8.54 -2.92
N ARG A 239 -11.46 -9.50 -2.85
CA ARG A 239 -11.37 -10.46 -1.74
C ARG A 239 -10.03 -10.30 -1.05
N TYR A 240 -10.06 -9.91 0.20
CA TYR A 240 -8.90 -9.76 1.07
C TYR A 240 -8.64 -11.05 1.83
N SER A 241 -7.39 -11.45 1.96
CA SER A 241 -6.94 -12.60 2.73
C SER A 241 -5.58 -12.34 3.35
N ARG A 242 -5.20 -13.15 4.34
CA ARG A 242 -3.96 -12.98 5.11
C ARG A 242 -3.84 -11.61 5.78
N MET A 243 -4.97 -10.99 6.09
CA MET A 243 -4.99 -9.71 6.78
C MET A 243 -4.62 -9.92 8.27
N PRO A 244 -3.91 -8.96 8.89
CA PRO A 244 -3.58 -9.02 10.31
C PRO A 244 -4.86 -9.01 11.16
N LEU A 245 -4.98 -10.00 12.06
CA LEU A 245 -6.02 -10.13 13.06
C LEU A 245 -5.41 -9.97 14.43
N SER A 246 -5.99 -9.14 15.27
CA SER A 246 -5.60 -8.97 16.66
C SER A 246 -5.88 -10.24 17.48
N LEU A 247 -4.91 -10.67 18.28
CA LEU A 247 -5.10 -11.73 19.26
C LEU A 247 -5.77 -11.25 20.55
N GLN A 248 -5.79 -9.93 20.77
CA GLN A 248 -6.33 -9.33 21.99
C GLN A 248 -7.86 -9.26 21.96
N ASP A 249 -8.45 -8.85 20.84
CA ASP A 249 -9.88 -8.57 20.71
C ASP A 249 -10.54 -9.27 19.52
N ASN A 250 -9.76 -10.02 18.75
CA ASN A 250 -10.21 -10.75 17.55
C ASN A 250 -10.80 -9.82 16.46
N ILE A 251 -10.32 -8.56 16.40
CA ILE A 251 -10.71 -7.58 15.39
C ILE A 251 -9.63 -7.50 14.32
N PRO A 252 -9.98 -7.53 13.00
CA PRO A 252 -9.03 -7.27 11.93
C PRO A 252 -8.42 -5.88 12.07
N LEU A 253 -7.10 -5.76 11.89
CA LEU A 253 -6.40 -4.48 12.02
C LEU A 253 -6.98 -3.39 11.10
N ALA A 254 -7.47 -3.77 9.92
CA ALA A 254 -8.13 -2.86 8.97
C ALA A 254 -9.46 -2.28 9.48
N CYS A 255 -10.06 -2.89 10.52
CA CYS A 255 -11.31 -2.44 11.15
C CYS A 255 -11.06 -1.65 12.45
N LYS A 256 -9.80 -1.51 12.86
CA LYS A 256 -9.44 -0.73 14.05
C LYS A 256 -9.19 0.72 13.66
N GLY A 257 -9.91 1.63 14.31
CA GLY A 257 -9.56 3.06 14.33
C GLY A 257 -8.52 3.34 15.41
N ASN A 258 -7.79 4.42 15.23
CA ASN A 258 -6.98 4.97 16.30
C ASN A 258 -6.93 6.49 16.16
N ASP A 259 -7.23 7.19 17.24
CA ASP A 259 -7.28 8.64 17.33
C ASP A 259 -5.86 9.24 17.25
N TYR A 260 -5.29 9.26 16.03
CA TYR A 260 -3.96 9.80 15.73
C TYR A 260 -2.77 9.07 16.37
N GLY A 261 -3.02 7.99 17.10
CA GLY A 261 -1.99 7.17 17.73
C GLY A 261 -1.45 6.07 16.83
N VAL A 262 -0.83 5.06 17.43
CA VAL A 262 -0.27 3.89 16.73
C VAL A 262 -1.32 2.80 16.59
N THR A 263 -1.51 2.29 15.38
CA THR A 263 -2.36 1.11 15.10
C THR A 263 -1.48 -0.08 14.73
N GLY A 264 -1.71 -1.25 15.34
CA GLY A 264 -0.96 -2.47 15.06
C GLY A 264 0.21 -2.75 16.02
N ASN A 265 0.35 -1.96 17.09
CA ASN A 265 1.29 -2.19 18.19
C ASN A 265 0.76 -3.26 19.17
N GLU A 266 0.41 -4.42 18.64
CA GLU A 266 -0.17 -5.55 19.37
C GLU A 266 0.18 -6.89 18.70
N ALA A 267 -0.09 -8.00 19.39
CA ALA A 267 0.12 -9.34 18.85
C ALA A 267 -0.92 -9.66 17.75
N LEU A 268 -0.43 -10.03 16.56
CA LEU A 268 -1.24 -10.20 15.35
C LEU A 268 -0.95 -11.55 14.68
N VAL A 269 -1.98 -12.10 14.03
CA VAL A 269 -1.89 -13.30 13.16
C VAL A 269 -2.46 -13.01 11.76
N PRO A 270 -1.95 -13.63 10.68
CA PRO A 270 -2.36 -13.33 9.32
C PRO A 270 -3.58 -14.19 8.89
N THR A 271 -4.68 -14.10 9.61
CA THR A 271 -5.85 -14.99 9.42
C THR A 271 -7.13 -14.27 9.05
N ALA A 272 -7.19 -12.94 9.21
CA ALA A 272 -8.39 -12.21 8.84
C ALA A 272 -8.60 -12.17 7.33
N SER A 273 -9.86 -12.09 6.94
CA SER A 273 -10.31 -11.95 5.56
C SER A 273 -11.46 -10.95 5.45
N GLY A 274 -11.64 -10.41 4.25
CA GLY A 274 -12.70 -9.46 3.96
C GLY A 274 -13.09 -9.50 2.50
N ARG A 275 -14.16 -8.79 2.15
CA ARG A 275 -14.59 -8.59 0.77
C ARG A 275 -15.13 -7.18 0.60
N ALA A 276 -14.95 -6.63 -0.59
CA ALA A 276 -15.60 -5.41 -1.03
C ALA A 276 -16.11 -5.61 -2.45
N TYR A 277 -17.24 -5.07 -2.76
CA TYR A 277 -17.81 -5.05 -4.12
C TYR A 277 -18.65 -3.80 -4.28
N GLY A 278 -18.75 -3.32 -5.49
CA GLY A 278 -19.49 -2.11 -5.76
C GLY A 278 -19.69 -1.88 -7.25
N LEU A 279 -20.47 -0.87 -7.54
CA LEU A 279 -20.69 -0.30 -8.87
C LEU A 279 -20.28 1.16 -8.80
N GLU A 280 -19.38 1.56 -9.69
CA GLU A 280 -18.95 2.94 -9.87
C GLU A 280 -19.50 3.47 -11.17
N THR A 281 -20.04 4.67 -11.17
CA THR A 281 -20.52 5.36 -12.37
C THR A 281 -19.92 6.74 -12.47
N MET A 282 -19.46 7.11 -13.65
CA MET A 282 -18.95 8.43 -13.94
C MET A 282 -19.69 9.06 -15.10
N PHE A 283 -19.98 10.32 -14.96
CA PHE A 283 -20.56 11.17 -15.99
C PHE A 283 -19.62 12.35 -16.24
N ARG A 284 -19.24 12.58 -17.48
CA ARG A 284 -18.39 13.67 -17.89
C ARG A 284 -18.98 14.41 -19.07
N TRP A 285 -19.12 15.71 -18.94
CA TRP A 285 -19.48 16.63 -20.00
C TRP A 285 -18.39 17.69 -20.15
N GLN A 286 -17.96 17.94 -21.40
CA GLN A 286 -16.98 18.96 -21.79
C GLN A 286 -17.60 20.03 -22.68
#